data_977f56f16f286355832a272632e1cb8e
#
_entry.id   977f56f16f286355832a272632e1cb8e
#
_cell.length_a   1.000
_cell.length_b   1.000
_cell.length_c   1.000
_cell.angle_alpha   90.00
_cell.angle_beta   90.00
_cell.angle_gamma   90.00
#
_symmetry.space_group_name_H-M   'P 1'
#
loop_
_entity.id
_entity.type
_entity.pdbx_description
1 polymer ?
#
loop_
_entity_poly.entity_id
_entity_poly.type
_entity_poly.pdbx_seq_one_letter_code
_entity_poly.pdbx_strand_id
1 'polypeptide(L)'
;VIEACQAAASAAEELERHNPDGVADFLEAYADRIEARRGELVEMAHRETALPASPRLDGIELPRTTGQLRQAAAAARQRSWSLATIDTAAGIRSLYGPLGGGVAVFGPNNFPFAFNSVAGGDFAAAIAAGNPVIAKANSSHPGTTRMLAEEALEAVIACGLPKATVQLIYRTDHEVGKT
;
A
#
# COMPACT_ATOMS: atom_id res chain seq x y z
N VAL A 1 15.01 9.32 5.04
CA VAL A 1 13.67 9.56 5.58
C VAL A 1 13.14 10.91 5.10
N ILE A 2 13.83 12.03 5.38
CA ILE A 2 13.39 13.40 4.99
C ILE A 2 13.04 13.48 3.48
N GLU A 3 13.93 13.02 2.61
CA GLU A 3 13.67 12.97 1.16
C GLU A 3 12.43 12.15 0.81
N ALA A 4 12.22 11.02 1.49
CA ALA A 4 11.04 10.19 1.27
C ALA A 4 9.75 10.92 1.70
N CYS A 5 9.78 11.64 2.82
CA CYS A 5 8.64 12.44 3.27
C CYS A 5 8.33 13.58 2.29
N GLN A 6 9.36 14.28 1.80
CA GLN A 6 9.19 15.35 0.81
C GLN A 6 8.62 14.82 -0.52
N ALA A 7 9.17 13.69 -1.01
CA ALA A 7 8.67 13.05 -2.22
C ALA A 7 7.22 12.56 -2.05
N ALA A 8 6.86 12.03 -0.88
CA ALA A 8 5.48 11.65 -0.59
C ALA A 8 4.53 12.85 -0.55
N ALA A 9 4.95 13.98 0.03
CA ALA A 9 4.14 15.20 0.03
C ALA A 9 3.85 15.68 -1.41
N SER A 10 4.88 15.72 -2.27
CA SER A 10 4.69 16.06 -3.68
C SER A 10 3.79 15.07 -4.41
N ALA A 11 3.94 13.77 -4.14
CA ALA A 11 3.08 12.74 -4.74
C ALA A 11 1.63 12.86 -4.26
N ALA A 12 1.38 13.27 -3.01
CA ALA A 12 0.03 13.50 -2.52
C ALA A 12 -0.68 14.60 -3.30
N GLU A 13 -0.01 15.73 -3.57
CA GLU A 13 -0.56 16.82 -4.38
C GLU A 13 -0.85 16.39 -5.83
N GLU A 14 -0.04 15.50 -6.38
CA GLU A 14 -0.28 14.95 -7.72
C GLU A 14 -1.47 13.99 -7.71
N LEU A 15 -1.54 13.08 -6.73
CA LEU A 15 -2.64 12.11 -6.59
C LEU A 15 -4.01 12.78 -6.43
N GLU A 16 -4.11 13.93 -5.77
CA GLU A 16 -5.36 14.69 -5.67
C GLU A 16 -5.91 15.11 -7.04
N ARG A 17 -5.04 15.27 -8.03
CA ARG A 17 -5.41 15.63 -9.40
C ARG A 17 -5.70 14.42 -10.29
N HIS A 18 -5.31 13.23 -9.83
CA HIS A 18 -5.59 11.99 -10.54
C HIS A 18 -7.04 11.56 -10.38
N ASN A 19 -7.55 10.90 -11.42
CA ASN A 19 -8.84 10.22 -11.31
C ASN A 19 -8.75 9.09 -10.28
N PRO A 20 -9.73 8.97 -9.36
CA PRO A 20 -9.84 7.85 -8.42
C PRO A 20 -9.76 6.46 -9.07
N ASP A 21 -10.23 6.33 -10.31
CA ASP A 21 -10.12 5.10 -11.07
C ASP A 21 -8.65 4.70 -11.30
N GLY A 22 -7.73 5.66 -11.51
CA GLY A 22 -6.30 5.36 -11.65
C GLY A 22 -5.68 4.74 -10.40
N VAL A 23 -6.12 5.16 -9.22
CA VAL A 23 -5.71 4.54 -7.94
C VAL A 23 -6.27 3.13 -7.82
N ALA A 24 -7.52 2.92 -8.22
CA ALA A 24 -8.15 1.60 -8.21
C ALA A 24 -7.48 0.65 -9.21
N ASP A 25 -7.18 1.13 -10.43
CA ASP A 25 -6.49 0.37 -11.47
C ASP A 25 -5.09 -0.06 -11.01
N PHE A 26 -4.37 0.82 -10.30
CA PHE A 26 -3.10 0.48 -9.66
C PHE A 26 -3.25 -0.67 -8.66
N LEU A 27 -4.21 -0.60 -7.75
CA LEU A 27 -4.42 -1.62 -6.72
C LEU A 27 -4.79 -2.99 -7.33
N GLU A 28 -5.59 -3.01 -8.40
CA GLU A 28 -5.92 -4.23 -9.14
C GLU A 28 -4.71 -4.79 -9.89
N ALA A 29 -4.00 -3.94 -10.65
CA ALA A 29 -2.81 -4.34 -11.37
C ALA A 29 -1.73 -4.89 -10.41
N TYR A 30 -1.58 -4.26 -9.25
CA TYR A 30 -0.65 -4.74 -8.23
C TYR A 30 -1.06 -6.11 -7.67
N ALA A 31 -2.35 -6.32 -7.38
CA ALA A 31 -2.85 -7.62 -6.95
C ALA A 31 -2.57 -8.71 -8.00
N ASP A 32 -2.79 -8.41 -9.27
CA ASP A 32 -2.54 -9.37 -10.37
C ASP A 32 -1.04 -9.68 -10.52
N ARG A 33 -0.16 -8.70 -10.34
CA ARG A 33 1.29 -8.90 -10.35
C ARG A 33 1.77 -9.77 -9.19
N ILE A 34 1.21 -9.60 -8.00
CA ILE A 34 1.48 -10.47 -6.83
C ILE A 34 1.08 -11.91 -7.15
N GLU A 35 -0.11 -12.12 -7.72
CA GLU A 35 -0.57 -13.46 -8.10
C GLU A 35 0.32 -14.09 -9.18
N ALA A 36 0.79 -13.32 -10.15
CA ALA A 36 1.69 -13.80 -11.20
C ALA A 36 3.06 -14.28 -10.64
N ARG A 37 3.53 -13.69 -9.55
CA ARG A 37 4.79 -14.08 -8.88
C ARG A 37 4.59 -14.92 -7.62
N ARG A 38 3.39 -15.48 -7.45
CA ARG A 38 2.97 -16.22 -6.27
C ARG A 38 4.01 -17.22 -5.75
N GLY A 39 4.51 -18.10 -6.61
CA GLY A 39 5.47 -19.13 -6.22
C GLY A 39 6.77 -18.58 -5.66
N GLU A 40 7.35 -17.57 -6.33
CA GLU A 40 8.60 -16.93 -5.89
C GLU A 40 8.42 -16.20 -4.56
N LEU A 41 7.30 -15.48 -4.40
CA LEU A 41 6.97 -14.75 -3.17
C LEU A 41 6.77 -15.70 -1.99
N VAL A 42 6.04 -16.78 -2.19
CA VAL A 42 5.81 -17.79 -1.14
C VAL A 42 7.11 -18.47 -0.73
N GLU A 43 7.97 -18.82 -1.67
CA GLU A 43 9.27 -19.42 -1.38
C GLU A 43 10.16 -18.44 -0.59
N MET A 44 10.23 -17.18 -1.01
CA MET A 44 11.02 -16.16 -0.31
C MET A 44 10.51 -15.95 1.12
N ALA A 45 9.20 -15.78 1.29
CA ALA A 45 8.60 -15.58 2.60
C ALA A 45 8.81 -16.81 3.52
N HIS A 46 8.70 -18.02 2.99
CA HIS A 46 8.99 -19.25 3.73
C HIS A 46 10.45 -19.29 4.21
N ARG A 47 11.40 -18.97 3.34
CA ARG A 47 12.83 -18.96 3.66
C ARG A 47 13.19 -17.91 4.72
N GLU A 48 12.54 -16.74 4.71
CA GLU A 48 12.84 -15.67 5.64
C GLU A 48 12.15 -15.83 7.00
N THR A 49 10.96 -16.45 7.03
CA THR A 49 10.12 -16.48 8.23
C THR A 49 9.98 -17.87 8.85
N ALA A 50 10.34 -18.93 8.13
CA ALA A 50 10.05 -20.33 8.46
C ALA A 50 8.55 -20.65 8.60
N LEU A 51 7.64 -19.75 8.22
CA LEU A 51 6.21 -20.04 8.17
C LEU A 51 5.92 -21.09 7.09
N PRO A 52 4.96 -22.03 7.30
CA PRO A 52 4.66 -23.05 6.32
C PRO A 52 4.22 -22.45 4.97
N ALA A 53 4.87 -22.86 3.88
CA ALA A 53 4.50 -22.42 2.54
C ALA A 53 3.03 -22.75 2.24
N SER A 54 2.61 -23.98 2.51
CA SER A 54 1.21 -24.42 2.37
C SER A 54 0.69 -25.00 3.70
N PRO A 55 -0.54 -24.70 4.11
CA PRO A 55 -1.47 -23.76 3.48
C PRO A 55 -1.26 -22.29 3.91
N ARG A 56 -0.36 -22.02 4.88
CA ARG A 56 -0.30 -20.74 5.61
C ARG A 56 0.00 -19.54 4.71
N LEU A 57 1.07 -19.62 3.90
CA LEU A 57 1.47 -18.51 3.03
C LEU A 57 0.69 -18.52 1.71
N ASP A 58 0.72 -19.65 1.00
CA ASP A 58 0.14 -19.79 -0.33
C ASP A 58 -1.40 -19.83 -0.33
N GLY A 59 -2.00 -20.65 0.54
CA GLY A 59 -3.44 -20.91 0.52
C GLY A 59 -4.28 -19.93 1.33
N ILE A 60 -3.68 -19.19 2.26
CA ILE A 60 -4.42 -18.34 3.19
C ILE A 60 -3.97 -16.88 3.09
N GLU A 61 -2.68 -16.62 3.32
CA GLU A 61 -2.23 -15.26 3.50
C GLU A 61 -2.12 -14.47 2.20
N LEU A 62 -1.52 -15.05 1.17
CA LEU A 62 -1.38 -14.37 -0.11
C LEU A 62 -2.74 -14.06 -0.77
N PRO A 63 -3.72 -15.00 -0.84
CA PRO A 63 -5.07 -14.70 -1.33
C PRO A 63 -5.78 -13.62 -0.50
N ARG A 64 -5.56 -13.59 0.82
CA ARG A 64 -6.08 -12.52 1.67
C ARG A 64 -5.49 -11.17 1.27
N THR A 65 -4.19 -11.12 1.01
CA THR A 65 -3.49 -9.89 0.62
C THR A 65 -4.03 -9.33 -0.69
N THR A 66 -4.09 -10.15 -1.74
CA THR A 66 -4.63 -9.74 -3.04
C THR A 66 -6.13 -9.40 -2.96
N GLY A 67 -6.87 -10.10 -2.11
CA GLY A 67 -8.26 -9.78 -1.82
C GLY A 67 -8.43 -8.41 -1.15
N GLN A 68 -7.58 -8.05 -0.20
CA GLN A 68 -7.57 -6.73 0.44
C GLN A 68 -7.27 -5.61 -0.56
N LEU A 69 -6.30 -5.80 -1.46
CA LEU A 69 -6.00 -4.84 -2.52
C LEU A 69 -7.20 -4.62 -3.46
N ARG A 70 -7.88 -5.69 -3.87
CA ARG A 70 -9.09 -5.59 -4.71
C ARG A 70 -10.28 -4.95 -3.98
N GLN A 71 -10.46 -5.22 -2.69
CA GLN A 71 -11.46 -4.53 -1.87
C GLN A 71 -11.16 -3.03 -1.76
N ALA A 72 -9.91 -2.67 -1.58
CA ALA A 72 -9.45 -1.28 -1.54
C ALA A 72 -9.65 -0.58 -2.90
N ALA A 73 -9.41 -1.27 -4.02
CA ALA A 73 -9.70 -0.78 -5.36
C ALA A 73 -11.20 -0.46 -5.55
N ALA A 74 -12.06 -1.37 -5.12
CA ALA A 74 -13.51 -1.14 -5.17
C ALA A 74 -13.92 0.05 -4.30
N ALA A 75 -13.36 0.21 -3.10
CA ALA A 75 -13.62 1.34 -2.23
C ALA A 75 -13.13 2.67 -2.84
N ALA A 76 -11.96 2.68 -3.50
CA ALA A 76 -11.44 3.85 -4.20
C ALA A 76 -12.39 4.31 -5.31
N ARG A 77 -12.92 3.39 -6.13
CA ARG A 77 -13.90 3.72 -7.18
C ARG A 77 -15.23 4.22 -6.62
N GLN A 78 -15.74 3.55 -5.60
CA GLN A 78 -17.06 3.89 -5.00
C GLN A 78 -17.02 5.18 -4.19
N ARG A 79 -15.87 5.55 -3.61
CA ARG A 79 -15.67 6.72 -2.75
C ARG A 79 -16.65 6.80 -1.57
N SER A 80 -17.33 5.71 -1.23
CA SER A 80 -18.30 5.68 -0.14
C SER A 80 -17.70 6.02 1.23
N TRP A 81 -16.41 5.73 1.41
CA TRP A 81 -15.65 6.08 2.61
C TRP A 81 -15.52 7.60 2.83
N SER A 82 -15.66 8.42 1.79
CA SER A 82 -15.56 9.89 1.91
C SER A 82 -16.74 10.52 2.65
N LEU A 83 -17.84 9.79 2.85
CA LEU A 83 -19.04 10.22 3.58
C LEU A 83 -19.47 11.64 3.21
N ALA A 84 -19.51 11.94 1.91
CA ALA A 84 -19.89 13.25 1.42
C ALA A 84 -21.28 13.65 1.94
N THR A 85 -21.34 14.77 2.66
CA THR A 85 -22.55 15.26 3.33
C THR A 85 -22.89 16.68 2.85
N ILE A 86 -24.14 16.91 2.51
CA ILE A 86 -24.68 18.21 2.20
C ILE A 86 -25.86 18.47 3.16
N ASP A 87 -25.69 19.43 4.06
CA ASP A 87 -26.73 19.90 4.96
C ASP A 87 -27.18 21.30 4.49
N THR A 88 -28.31 21.37 3.83
CA THR A 88 -28.84 22.61 3.28
C THR A 88 -29.43 23.53 4.37
N ALA A 89 -29.86 22.96 5.49
CA ALA A 89 -30.41 23.75 6.60
C ALA A 89 -29.29 24.47 7.37
N ALA A 90 -28.17 23.78 7.60
CA ALA A 90 -27.00 24.37 8.24
C ALA A 90 -26.05 25.10 7.27
N GLY A 91 -26.26 24.98 5.96
CA GLY A 91 -25.37 25.52 4.94
C GLY A 91 -23.98 24.87 4.92
N ILE A 92 -23.87 23.60 5.33
CA ILE A 92 -22.60 22.88 5.48
C ILE A 92 -22.46 21.85 4.37
N ARG A 93 -21.24 21.76 3.82
CA ARG A 93 -20.76 20.66 3.00
C ARG A 93 -19.51 20.09 3.63
N SER A 94 -19.44 18.77 3.77
CA SER A 94 -18.28 18.08 4.34
C SER A 94 -18.00 16.76 3.63
N LEU A 95 -16.74 16.36 3.62
CA LEU A 95 -16.32 15.03 3.18
C LEU A 95 -14.98 14.69 3.88
N TYR A 96 -14.72 13.40 4.00
CA TYR A 96 -13.37 12.93 4.31
C TYR A 96 -12.54 12.89 3.04
N GLY A 97 -11.32 13.33 3.12
CA GLY A 97 -10.33 13.34 2.02
C GLY A 97 -9.00 12.71 2.44
N PRO A 98 -8.02 12.68 1.54
CA PRO A 98 -6.67 12.26 1.87
C PRO A 98 -6.05 13.15 2.95
N LEU A 99 -4.98 12.66 3.57
CA LEU A 99 -4.28 13.37 4.66
C LEU A 99 -3.39 14.54 4.15
N GLY A 100 -3.19 14.63 2.84
CA GLY A 100 -2.31 15.64 2.24
C GLY A 100 -0.81 15.38 2.43
N GLY A 101 -0.42 14.14 2.68
CA GLY A 101 0.96 13.72 2.88
C GLY A 101 1.13 12.21 2.84
N GLY A 102 2.36 11.74 3.08
CA GLY A 102 2.67 10.31 3.10
C GLY A 102 2.20 9.62 4.38
N VAL A 103 1.76 8.38 4.25
CA VAL A 103 1.44 7.48 5.37
C VAL A 103 2.60 6.52 5.59
N ALA A 104 3.20 6.54 6.79
CA ALA A 104 4.23 5.57 7.16
C ALA A 104 3.57 4.26 7.61
N VAL A 105 3.91 3.15 6.96
CA VAL A 105 3.35 1.83 7.26
C VAL A 105 4.44 0.89 7.76
N PHE A 106 4.19 0.26 8.91
CA PHE A 106 5.08 -0.71 9.55
C PHE A 106 4.40 -2.08 9.57
N GLY A 107 5.03 -3.08 8.97
CA GLY A 107 4.52 -4.45 8.97
C GLY A 107 5.06 -5.27 10.16
N PRO A 108 4.29 -6.24 10.68
CA PRO A 108 4.76 -7.19 11.69
C PRO A 108 5.65 -8.27 11.08
N ASN A 109 6.35 -9.04 11.94
CA ASN A 109 7.23 -10.11 11.50
C ASN A 109 6.49 -11.41 11.10
N ASN A 110 5.29 -11.64 11.62
CA ASN A 110 4.56 -12.90 11.53
C ASN A 110 3.45 -12.92 10.43
N PHE A 111 3.32 -11.84 9.65
CA PHE A 111 2.41 -11.74 8.51
C PHE A 111 3.12 -11.07 7.33
N PRO A 112 3.99 -11.83 6.61
CA PRO A 112 4.83 -11.27 5.55
C PRO A 112 4.06 -10.80 4.32
N PHE A 113 2.78 -11.12 4.16
CA PHE A 113 1.91 -10.66 3.08
C PHE A 113 0.75 -9.79 3.60
N ALA A 114 -0.17 -10.36 4.38
CA ALA A 114 -1.45 -9.73 4.70
C ALA A 114 -1.34 -8.44 5.54
N PHE A 115 -0.24 -8.27 6.27
CA PHE A 115 0.10 -7.06 7.01
C PHE A 115 1.47 -6.50 6.61
N ASN A 116 1.98 -6.87 5.44
CA ASN A 116 3.22 -6.30 4.93
C ASN A 116 3.05 -4.79 4.72
N SER A 117 4.10 -4.04 5.04
CA SER A 117 4.08 -2.58 4.94
C SER A 117 3.84 -2.03 3.53
N VAL A 118 4.08 -2.84 2.50
CA VAL A 118 3.94 -2.43 1.09
C VAL A 118 2.79 -3.14 0.36
N ALA A 119 2.08 -4.09 0.99
CA ALA A 119 1.02 -4.86 0.35
C ALA A 119 -0.19 -5.16 1.24
N GLY A 120 -0.04 -5.02 2.56
CA GLY A 120 -1.07 -5.38 3.53
C GLY A 120 -2.25 -4.42 3.58
N GLY A 121 -3.18 -4.69 4.49
CA GLY A 121 -4.42 -3.94 4.62
C GLY A 121 -4.22 -2.45 4.90
N ASP A 122 -3.23 -2.08 5.73
CA ASP A 122 -2.93 -0.67 6.03
C ASP A 122 -2.40 0.07 4.80
N PHE A 123 -1.53 -0.58 4.01
CA PHE A 123 -1.09 -0.08 2.72
C PHE A 123 -2.26 0.14 1.77
N ALA A 124 -3.09 -0.89 1.61
CA ALA A 124 -4.23 -0.85 0.69
C ALA A 124 -5.22 0.26 1.07
N ALA A 125 -5.51 0.43 2.35
CA ALA A 125 -6.41 1.48 2.85
C ALA A 125 -5.84 2.88 2.64
N ALA A 126 -4.54 3.10 2.93
CA ALA A 126 -3.88 4.39 2.72
C ALA A 126 -3.91 4.81 1.25
N ILE A 127 -3.56 3.90 0.35
CA ILE A 127 -3.58 4.15 -1.11
C ILE A 127 -5.01 4.41 -1.60
N ALA A 128 -5.99 3.59 -1.21
CA ALA A 128 -7.38 3.77 -1.63
C ALA A 128 -7.97 5.13 -1.22
N ALA A 129 -7.48 5.68 -0.11
CA ALA A 129 -7.85 7.00 0.36
C ALA A 129 -7.05 8.15 -0.30
N GLY A 130 -6.18 7.84 -1.28
CA GLY A 130 -5.40 8.82 -2.03
C GLY A 130 -4.12 9.27 -1.34
N ASN A 131 -3.60 8.50 -0.38
CA ASN A 131 -2.37 8.84 0.32
C ASN A 131 -1.18 8.02 -0.20
N PRO A 132 -0.03 8.63 -0.53
CA PRO A 132 1.20 7.91 -0.79
C PRO A 132 1.66 7.15 0.46
N VAL A 133 2.35 6.04 0.25
CA VAL A 133 2.86 5.20 1.34
C VAL A 133 4.37 5.18 1.38
N ILE A 134 4.93 5.41 2.57
CA ILE A 134 6.32 5.14 2.91
C ILE A 134 6.32 3.84 3.73
N ALA A 135 6.61 2.74 3.05
CA ALA A 135 6.64 1.42 3.65
C ALA A 135 8.00 1.17 4.33
N LYS A 136 7.98 0.84 5.62
CA LYS A 136 9.20 0.42 6.32
C LYS A 136 9.30 -1.10 6.33
N ALA A 137 10.33 -1.64 5.67
CA ALA A 137 10.56 -3.08 5.62
C ALA A 137 10.76 -3.68 7.03
N ASN A 138 10.10 -4.81 7.30
CA ASN A 138 10.39 -5.58 8.50
C ASN A 138 11.74 -6.30 8.34
N SER A 139 12.55 -6.30 9.40
CA SER A 139 13.88 -6.93 9.37
C SER A 139 13.85 -8.46 9.30
N SER A 140 12.70 -9.09 9.56
CA SER A 140 12.54 -10.54 9.51
C SER A 140 12.24 -11.07 8.11
N HIS A 141 11.74 -10.22 7.20
CA HIS A 141 11.41 -10.62 5.81
C HIS A 141 11.64 -9.47 4.81
N PRO A 142 12.88 -8.91 4.77
CA PRO A 142 13.19 -7.77 3.91
C PRO A 142 13.17 -8.12 2.42
N GLY A 143 13.54 -9.33 2.05
CA GLY A 143 13.52 -9.82 0.67
C GLY A 143 12.10 -9.95 0.13
N THR A 144 11.18 -10.53 0.91
CA THR A 144 9.77 -10.60 0.58
C THR A 144 9.19 -9.19 0.37
N THR A 145 9.48 -8.26 1.30
CA THR A 145 9.00 -6.88 1.19
C THR A 145 9.57 -6.17 -0.03
N ARG A 146 10.85 -6.40 -0.36
CA ARG A 146 11.47 -5.84 -1.57
C ARG A 146 10.79 -6.34 -2.84
N MET A 147 10.57 -7.65 -2.96
CA MET A 147 9.89 -8.23 -4.13
C MET A 147 8.50 -7.66 -4.33
N LEU A 148 7.74 -7.49 -3.23
CA LEU A 148 6.44 -6.84 -3.27
C LEU A 148 6.55 -5.36 -3.70
N ALA A 149 7.53 -4.63 -3.20
CA ALA A 149 7.75 -3.22 -3.56
C ALA A 149 8.14 -3.04 -5.03
N GLU A 150 8.93 -3.97 -5.59
CA GLU A 150 9.28 -4.00 -7.01
C GLU A 150 8.01 -4.12 -7.87
N GLU A 151 7.11 -5.04 -7.53
CA GLU A 151 5.84 -5.21 -8.24
C GLU A 151 4.90 -4.01 -8.05
N ALA A 152 4.88 -3.40 -6.87
CA ALA A 152 4.13 -2.18 -6.64
C ALA A 152 4.64 -1.01 -7.51
N LEU A 153 5.97 -0.83 -7.62
CA LEU A 153 6.57 0.22 -8.45
C LEU A 153 6.23 0.03 -9.94
N GLU A 154 6.33 -1.20 -10.43
CA GLU A 154 5.96 -1.52 -11.82
C GLU A 154 4.48 -1.22 -12.09
N ALA A 155 3.58 -1.55 -11.15
CA ALA A 155 2.17 -1.22 -11.25
C ALA A 155 1.92 0.30 -11.21
N VAL A 156 2.63 1.04 -10.33
CA VAL A 156 2.59 2.52 -10.28
C VAL A 156 2.94 3.11 -11.64
N ILE A 157 4.04 2.63 -12.24
CA ILE A 157 4.52 3.11 -13.55
C ILE A 157 3.50 2.78 -14.65
N ALA A 158 2.98 1.56 -14.66
CA ALA A 158 2.02 1.11 -15.67
C ALA A 158 0.71 1.91 -15.64
N CYS A 159 0.28 2.34 -14.45
CA CYS A 159 -0.93 3.15 -14.26
C CYS A 159 -0.69 4.66 -14.35
N GLY A 160 0.55 5.10 -14.61
CA GLY A 160 0.88 6.52 -14.76
C GLY A 160 0.78 7.34 -13.47
N LEU A 161 0.85 6.69 -12.32
CA LEU A 161 0.85 7.37 -11.02
C LEU A 161 2.25 7.93 -10.68
N PRO A 162 2.35 8.93 -9.78
CA PRO A 162 3.63 9.44 -9.31
C PRO A 162 4.48 8.32 -8.71
N LYS A 163 5.75 8.23 -9.07
CA LYS A 163 6.64 7.15 -8.59
C LYS A 163 6.73 7.09 -7.06
N ALA A 164 6.62 8.24 -6.39
CA ALA A 164 6.65 8.32 -4.94
C ALA A 164 5.31 7.97 -4.26
N THR A 165 4.31 7.49 -5.03
CA THR A 165 3.09 6.89 -4.48
C THR A 165 3.40 5.70 -3.57
N VAL A 166 4.44 4.93 -3.90
CA VAL A 166 4.94 3.82 -3.08
C VAL A 166 6.44 3.97 -2.92
N GLN A 167 6.89 4.05 -1.67
CA GLN A 167 8.30 4.12 -1.34
C GLN A 167 8.65 3.05 -0.31
N LEU A 168 9.82 2.45 -0.44
CA LEU A 168 10.34 1.46 0.50
C LEU A 168 11.58 2.02 1.20
N ILE A 169 11.55 1.99 2.53
CA ILE A 169 12.73 2.25 3.36
C ILE A 169 13.07 1.02 4.20
N TYR A 170 14.35 0.84 4.45
CA TYR A 170 14.85 -0.19 5.34
C TYR A 170 15.08 0.37 6.75
N ARG A 171 15.89 -0.33 7.54
CA ARG A 171 16.25 0.11 8.87
C ARG A 171 16.99 1.45 8.82
N THR A 172 16.54 2.41 9.62
CA THR A 172 17.20 3.69 9.85
C THR A 172 17.75 3.75 11.27
N ASP A 173 18.65 4.67 11.54
CA ASP A 173 19.06 4.99 12.90
C ASP A 173 17.88 5.53 13.71
N HIS A 174 17.93 5.30 15.03
CA HIS A 174 16.82 5.64 15.92
C HIS A 174 16.49 7.14 15.91
N GLU A 175 17.49 7.99 15.81
CA GLU A 175 17.30 9.45 15.77
C GLU A 175 16.66 9.91 14.45
N VAL A 176 17.04 9.29 13.32
CA VAL A 176 16.43 9.59 12.00
C VAL A 176 14.97 9.10 11.92
N GLY A 177 14.61 8.07 12.67
CA GLY A 177 13.25 7.55 12.73
C GLY A 177 12.29 8.39 13.57
N LYS A 178 12.79 9.37 14.34
CA LYS A 178 11.98 10.28 15.15
C LYS A 178 11.62 11.59 14.45
N THR A 179 12.29 11.90 13.35
CA THR A 179 12.04 13.10 12.52
C THR A 179 10.97 12.83 11.48
#